data_063a5d2371ef7f88f176e1435eb9c149
#
_entry.id   063a5d2371ef7f88f176e1435eb9c149
#
_cell.length_a   1.000
_cell.length_b   1.000
_cell.length_c   1.000
_cell.angle_alpha   90.00
_cell.angle_beta   90.00
_cell.angle_gamma   90.00
#
_symmetry.space_group_name_H-M   'P 1'
#
loop_
_entity.id
_entity.type
_entity.pdbx_description
1 polymer ?
#
loop_
_entity_poly.entity_id
_entity_poly.type
_entity_poly.pdbx_seq_one_letter_code
_entity_poly.pdbx_strand_id
1 'polypeptide(L)'
;PTIRAWTSETYGRAWDADLYGTVKETFKHDSTWKLPLNWDNVPDGAYRGDRDSSLLLINGGSIVEDKSLTSAGKDGRMYKGLLIRNSEVGQSSVFIDRIMYRYVCGNLQLWGAIYDKRFRRRHVGTNVVRDVIREITTTAQEWTTSDIGQEQRIIDAITSHQLAFTKAGVIDELQKIGFTKKVATDAYERCEQTEPISPFTTWGIVQGLTRLSQDSGYQDQRVALDLQAAKLANRAVEVAA
;
A
#
# COMPACT_ATOMS: atom_id res chain seq x y z
N PRO A 1 -3.06 35.60 -4.67
CA PRO A 1 -2.53 34.49 -3.89
C PRO A 1 -3.67 33.75 -3.22
N THR A 2 -3.67 32.42 -3.33
CA THR A 2 -4.69 31.56 -2.71
C THR A 2 -4.16 31.06 -1.39
N ILE A 3 -4.92 31.26 -0.30
CA ILE A 3 -4.60 30.68 1.01
C ILE A 3 -5.03 29.21 0.97
N ARG A 4 -4.09 28.27 1.06
CA ARG A 4 -4.36 26.82 1.06
C ARG A 4 -4.67 26.27 2.45
N ALA A 5 -4.07 26.84 3.49
CA ALA A 5 -4.31 26.43 4.88
C ALA A 5 -3.88 27.51 5.89
N TRP A 6 -4.53 27.50 7.04
CA TRP A 6 -4.13 28.24 8.24
C TRP A 6 -3.62 27.23 9.27
N THR A 7 -2.38 27.37 9.69
CA THR A 7 -1.72 26.43 10.60
C THR A 7 -1.20 27.16 11.85
N SER A 8 -0.95 26.45 12.94
CA SER A 8 -0.38 27.03 14.16
C SER A 8 1.08 27.48 13.96
N GLU A 9 1.58 28.34 14.84
CA GLU A 9 3.00 28.78 14.84
C GLU A 9 3.99 27.61 15.01
N THR A 10 3.58 26.56 15.69
CA THR A 10 4.41 25.37 15.92
C THR A 10 4.32 24.35 14.77
N TYR A 11 3.54 24.65 13.72
CA TYR A 11 3.40 23.73 12.59
C TYR A 11 4.69 23.68 11.76
N GLY A 12 5.33 22.51 11.79
CA GLY A 12 6.52 22.21 10.98
C GLY A 12 6.12 21.73 9.59
N ARG A 13 6.00 22.63 8.64
CA ARG A 13 5.59 22.28 7.28
C ARG A 13 6.68 21.47 6.59
N ALA A 14 6.28 20.34 6.01
CA ALA A 14 7.08 19.60 5.05
C ALA A 14 6.55 19.91 3.65
N TRP A 15 7.30 20.66 2.88
CA TRP A 15 6.95 20.94 1.49
C TRP A 15 7.16 19.68 0.64
N ASP A 16 6.23 19.34 -0.23
CA ASP A 16 6.35 18.20 -1.13
C ASP A 16 7.61 18.30 -2.00
N ALA A 17 7.93 19.51 -2.47
CA ALA A 17 9.13 19.75 -3.28
C ALA A 17 10.42 19.40 -2.51
N ASP A 18 10.51 19.80 -1.23
CA ASP A 18 11.69 19.51 -0.41
C ASP A 18 11.75 18.02 -0.05
N LEU A 19 10.62 17.45 0.36
CA LEU A 19 10.53 16.06 0.76
C LEU A 19 10.87 15.13 -0.42
N TYR A 20 10.15 15.26 -1.53
CA TYR A 20 10.33 14.36 -2.68
C TYR A 20 11.61 14.66 -3.47
N GLY A 21 12.06 15.92 -3.49
CA GLY A 21 13.37 16.29 -4.01
C GLY A 21 14.49 15.59 -3.24
N THR A 22 14.42 15.57 -1.91
CA THR A 22 15.41 14.88 -1.07
C THR A 22 15.31 13.35 -1.22
N VAL A 23 14.11 12.79 -1.32
CA VAL A 23 13.93 11.35 -1.63
C VAL A 23 14.61 11.00 -2.94
N LYS A 24 14.39 11.78 -4.00
CA LYS A 24 15.05 11.59 -5.30
C LYS A 24 16.58 11.61 -5.19
N GLU A 25 17.14 12.57 -4.46
CA GLU A 25 18.60 12.66 -4.24
C GLU A 25 19.12 11.48 -3.41
N THR A 26 18.36 11.01 -2.41
CA THR A 26 18.73 9.87 -1.57
C THR A 26 18.90 8.58 -2.39
N PHE A 27 18.00 8.34 -3.33
CA PHE A 27 17.99 7.12 -4.13
C PHE A 27 18.60 7.26 -5.53
N LYS A 28 19.14 8.41 -5.90
CA LYS A 28 19.64 8.65 -7.27
C LYS A 28 20.77 7.71 -7.72
N HIS A 29 21.55 7.19 -6.77
CA HIS A 29 22.65 6.25 -7.03
C HIS A 29 22.26 4.79 -6.77
N ASP A 30 21.04 4.53 -6.30
CA ASP A 30 20.51 3.20 -6.10
C ASP A 30 19.45 2.90 -7.17
N SER A 31 19.89 2.30 -8.26
CA SER A 31 19.03 1.96 -9.40
C SER A 31 17.98 0.89 -9.08
N THR A 32 18.05 0.26 -7.90
CA THR A 32 17.03 -0.73 -7.47
C THR A 32 15.75 -0.05 -7.03
N TRP A 33 15.83 1.17 -6.47
CA TRP A 33 14.68 1.96 -6.09
C TRP A 33 14.21 2.86 -7.24
N LYS A 34 12.94 2.72 -7.62
CA LYS A 34 12.37 3.47 -8.75
C LYS A 34 10.86 3.69 -8.57
N LEU A 35 10.30 4.59 -9.35
CA LEU A 35 8.86 4.67 -9.54
C LEU A 35 8.36 3.44 -10.28
N PRO A 36 7.20 2.89 -9.94
CA PRO A 36 6.55 1.89 -10.79
C PRO A 36 6.24 2.48 -12.17
N LEU A 37 6.07 1.62 -13.14
CA LEU A 37 5.63 2.01 -14.47
C LEU A 37 4.13 1.75 -14.61
N ASN A 38 3.41 2.63 -15.29
CA ASN A 38 2.04 2.38 -15.71
C ASN A 38 1.99 1.49 -16.97
N TRP A 39 0.78 1.26 -17.49
CA TRP A 39 0.56 0.43 -18.67
C TRP A 39 1.27 0.93 -19.93
N ASP A 40 1.55 2.23 -20.02
CA ASP A 40 2.25 2.87 -21.14
C ASP A 40 3.78 2.89 -20.93
N ASN A 41 4.30 2.17 -19.93
CA ASN A 41 5.70 2.16 -19.51
C ASN A 41 6.24 3.54 -19.08
N VAL A 42 5.36 4.42 -18.61
CA VAL A 42 5.72 5.72 -18.06
C VAL A 42 5.82 5.61 -16.54
N PRO A 43 6.86 6.20 -15.90
CA PRO A 43 6.96 6.24 -14.44
C PRO A 43 5.73 6.90 -13.84
N ASP A 44 5.02 6.17 -12.98
CA ASP A 44 3.78 6.59 -12.35
C ASP A 44 3.75 6.09 -10.90
N GLY A 45 3.96 6.98 -9.99
CA GLY A 45 4.00 6.67 -8.55
C GLY A 45 3.88 7.92 -7.71
N ALA A 46 3.68 9.07 -8.34
CA ALA A 46 3.52 10.35 -7.66
C ALA A 46 2.09 10.86 -7.82
N TYR A 47 1.46 11.14 -6.70
CA TYR A 47 0.14 11.78 -6.65
C TYR A 47 0.24 13.11 -5.90
N ARG A 48 -0.45 14.12 -6.40
CA ARG A 48 -0.60 15.40 -5.73
C ARG A 48 -2.03 15.92 -5.87
N GLY A 49 -2.73 15.96 -4.75
CA GLY A 49 -4.03 16.61 -4.61
C GLY A 49 -3.94 18.02 -4.04
N ASP A 50 -5.09 18.61 -3.74
CA ASP A 50 -5.16 19.94 -3.12
C ASP A 50 -4.72 19.94 -1.65
N ARG A 51 -4.84 18.81 -0.97
CA ARG A 51 -4.66 18.69 0.49
C ARG A 51 -3.58 17.72 0.89
N ASP A 52 -3.28 16.75 0.04
CA ASP A 52 -2.35 15.66 0.30
C ASP A 52 -1.56 15.27 -0.95
N SER A 53 -0.49 14.56 -0.71
CA SER A 53 0.37 14.03 -1.76
C SER A 53 0.89 12.65 -1.36
N SER A 54 1.27 11.85 -2.34
CA SER A 54 1.95 10.58 -2.10
C SER A 54 3.00 10.28 -3.15
N LEU A 55 4.04 9.56 -2.73
CA LEU A 55 5.10 9.04 -3.57
C LEU A 55 5.24 7.55 -3.32
N LEU A 56 5.10 6.77 -4.37
CA LEU A 56 5.28 5.34 -4.38
C LEU A 56 6.63 4.99 -4.99
N LEU A 57 7.44 4.25 -4.24
CA LEU A 57 8.71 3.69 -4.71
C LEU A 57 8.66 2.18 -4.63
N ILE A 58 9.20 1.50 -5.62
CA ILE A 58 9.38 0.04 -5.62
C ILE A 58 10.86 -0.32 -5.68
N ASN A 59 11.23 -1.44 -5.06
CA ASN A 59 12.58 -1.99 -5.14
C ASN A 59 12.62 -3.16 -6.14
N GLY A 60 13.31 -2.98 -7.26
CA GLY A 60 13.43 -4.00 -8.30
C GLY A 60 14.31 -5.19 -7.94
N GLY A 61 15.12 -5.08 -6.86
CA GLY A 61 15.98 -6.15 -6.36
C GLY A 61 15.33 -7.05 -5.31
N SER A 62 14.14 -6.67 -4.77
CA SER A 62 13.47 -7.40 -3.69
C SER A 62 12.10 -7.88 -4.16
N ILE A 63 12.04 -9.14 -4.59
CA ILE A 63 10.85 -9.75 -5.20
C ILE A 63 10.37 -10.91 -4.32
N VAL A 64 9.06 -10.94 -4.07
CA VAL A 64 8.33 -12.07 -3.49
C VAL A 64 7.36 -12.59 -4.54
N GLU A 65 7.04 -13.86 -4.54
CA GLU A 65 6.25 -14.49 -5.59
C GLU A 65 4.89 -14.98 -5.08
N ASP A 66 3.82 -14.58 -5.78
CA ASP A 66 2.53 -15.23 -5.66
C ASP A 66 2.54 -16.50 -6.53
N LYS A 67 2.82 -17.63 -5.90
CA LYS A 67 2.93 -18.94 -6.55
C LYS A 67 1.61 -19.40 -7.18
N SER A 68 0.46 -18.94 -6.67
CA SER A 68 -0.84 -19.30 -7.20
C SER A 68 -1.02 -18.74 -8.61
N LEU A 69 -0.56 -17.51 -8.84
CA LEU A 69 -0.55 -16.87 -10.14
C LEU A 69 0.47 -17.50 -11.09
N THR A 70 1.70 -17.72 -10.62
CA THR A 70 2.75 -18.32 -11.44
C THR A 70 2.35 -19.72 -11.90
N SER A 71 1.74 -20.52 -11.02
CA SER A 71 1.21 -21.83 -11.35
C SER A 71 0.08 -21.78 -12.38
N ALA A 72 -0.66 -20.66 -12.44
CA ALA A 72 -1.68 -20.39 -13.45
C ALA A 72 -1.12 -19.76 -14.75
N GLY A 73 0.20 -19.71 -14.92
CA GLY A 73 0.87 -19.11 -16.07
C GLY A 73 0.78 -17.58 -16.14
N LYS A 74 0.56 -16.93 -15.00
CA LYS A 74 0.50 -15.47 -14.85
C LYS A 74 1.75 -14.95 -14.15
N ASP A 75 2.02 -13.65 -14.29
CA ASP A 75 3.11 -13.00 -13.54
C ASP A 75 2.71 -12.82 -12.08
N GLY A 76 3.32 -13.59 -11.19
CA GLY A 76 3.12 -13.57 -9.74
C GLY A 76 4.09 -12.65 -8.98
N ARG A 77 4.95 -11.89 -9.68
CA ARG A 77 5.97 -11.06 -9.01
C ARG A 77 5.34 -9.92 -8.23
N MET A 78 5.79 -9.79 -6.99
CA MET A 78 5.45 -8.71 -6.09
C MET A 78 6.74 -8.03 -5.63
N TYR A 79 6.79 -6.72 -5.73
CA TYR A 79 7.95 -5.92 -5.37
C TYR A 79 7.78 -5.30 -3.98
N LYS A 80 8.79 -5.37 -3.15
CA LYS A 80 8.84 -4.56 -1.94
C LYS A 80 8.90 -3.08 -2.33
N GLY A 81 8.21 -2.24 -1.57
CA GLY A 81 8.17 -0.81 -1.86
C GLY A 81 7.87 0.03 -0.63
N LEU A 82 7.89 1.34 -0.84
CA LEU A 82 7.53 2.35 0.15
C LEU A 82 6.45 3.27 -0.41
N LEU A 83 5.41 3.52 0.38
CA LEU A 83 4.44 4.57 0.12
C LEU A 83 4.67 5.69 1.13
N ILE A 84 5.13 6.84 0.63
CA ILE A 84 5.37 8.05 1.43
C ILE A 84 4.19 8.98 1.18
N ARG A 85 3.51 9.42 2.25
CA ARG A 85 2.37 10.33 2.17
C ARG A 85 2.63 11.57 3.00
N ASN A 86 2.21 12.72 2.48
CA ASN A 86 2.38 14.02 3.10
C ASN A 86 1.14 14.90 2.94
N SER A 87 0.99 15.90 3.81
CA SER A 87 0.02 16.98 3.67
C SER A 87 0.66 18.31 4.00
N GLU A 88 0.89 19.15 3.00
CA GLU A 88 1.42 20.50 3.20
C GLU A 88 0.44 21.42 3.98
N VAL A 89 -0.82 21.06 4.03
CA VAL A 89 -1.91 21.84 4.64
C VAL A 89 -2.32 21.31 6.03
N GLY A 90 -1.63 20.29 6.55
CA GLY A 90 -1.85 19.78 7.90
C GLY A 90 -3.07 18.87 8.06
N GLN A 91 -3.65 18.35 6.97
CA GLN A 91 -4.77 17.42 7.04
C GLN A 91 -4.35 16.06 7.60
N SER A 92 -3.12 15.65 7.33
CA SER A 92 -2.55 14.41 7.86
C SER A 92 -1.10 14.59 8.30
N SER A 93 -0.60 13.63 9.09
CA SER A 93 0.82 13.48 9.36
C SER A 93 1.57 13.01 8.12
N VAL A 94 2.90 13.11 8.13
CA VAL A 94 3.72 12.34 7.19
C VAL A 94 3.68 10.87 7.60
N PHE A 95 3.46 9.99 6.63
CA PHE A 95 3.51 8.54 6.82
C PHE A 95 4.51 7.90 5.87
N ILE A 96 5.16 6.84 6.34
CA ILE A 96 5.97 5.94 5.52
C ILE A 96 5.42 4.53 5.77
N ASP A 97 4.86 3.95 4.74
CA ASP A 97 4.28 2.62 4.78
C ASP A 97 5.14 1.65 3.95
N ARG A 98 5.48 0.50 4.53
CA ARG A 98 6.03 -0.63 3.78
C ARG A 98 4.90 -1.24 2.96
N ILE A 99 5.16 -1.53 1.70
CA ILE A 99 4.16 -2.08 0.80
C ILE A 99 4.69 -3.28 0.02
N MET A 100 3.77 -4.12 -0.42
CA MET A 100 4.00 -5.05 -1.51
C MET A 100 3.23 -4.56 -2.74
N TYR A 101 3.92 -4.42 -3.85
CA TYR A 101 3.38 -3.91 -5.10
C TYR A 101 3.34 -4.99 -6.16
N ARG A 102 2.15 -5.26 -6.69
CA ARG A 102 1.96 -6.21 -7.78
C ARG A 102 1.96 -5.46 -9.11
N TYR A 103 3.01 -5.69 -9.91
CA TYR A 103 3.27 -4.92 -11.13
C TYR A 103 2.16 -5.05 -12.19
N VAL A 104 1.67 -6.27 -12.44
CA VAL A 104 0.74 -6.56 -13.54
C VAL A 104 -0.60 -5.81 -13.47
N CYS A 105 -1.09 -5.51 -12.29
CA CYS A 105 -2.35 -4.81 -12.10
C CYS A 105 -2.22 -3.48 -11.33
N GLY A 106 -0.99 -3.07 -10.99
CA GLY A 106 -0.77 -1.87 -10.20
C GLY A 106 -1.33 -1.94 -8.78
N ASN A 107 -1.71 -3.13 -8.29
CA ASN A 107 -2.25 -3.30 -6.96
C ASN A 107 -1.19 -3.10 -5.90
N LEU A 108 -1.52 -2.29 -4.91
CA LEU A 108 -0.66 -1.93 -3.80
C LEU A 108 -1.21 -2.56 -2.52
N GLN A 109 -0.36 -3.26 -1.79
CA GLN A 109 -0.68 -3.82 -0.48
C GLN A 109 0.07 -3.07 0.61
N LEU A 110 -0.65 -2.53 1.60
CA LEU A 110 -0.05 -1.85 2.75
C LEU A 110 0.56 -2.87 3.72
N TRP A 111 1.75 -3.39 3.39
CA TRP A 111 2.42 -4.45 4.15
C TRP A 111 2.79 -4.03 5.57
N GLY A 112 3.15 -2.76 5.76
CA GLY A 112 3.44 -2.20 7.07
C GLY A 112 2.26 -2.26 8.05
N ALA A 113 1.03 -2.30 7.55
CA ALA A 113 -0.16 -2.44 8.39
C ALA A 113 -0.35 -3.89 8.88
N ILE A 114 0.19 -4.90 8.18
CA ILE A 114 0.18 -6.30 8.60
C ILE A 114 1.12 -6.50 9.81
N TYR A 115 2.24 -5.77 9.87
CA TYR A 115 3.24 -5.90 10.93
C TYR A 115 3.15 -4.83 12.01
N ASP A 116 2.17 -3.94 11.96
CA ASP A 116 2.08 -2.73 12.80
C ASP A 116 3.37 -1.87 12.80
N LYS A 117 4.13 -1.96 11.71
CA LYS A 117 5.37 -1.21 11.48
C LYS A 117 5.11 -0.05 10.52
N ARG A 118 4.49 0.99 11.05
CA ARG A 118 4.11 2.17 10.30
C ARG A 118 4.75 3.40 10.91
N PHE A 119 5.61 4.08 10.18
CA PHE A 119 6.15 5.35 10.63
C PHE A 119 5.12 6.47 10.47
N ARG A 120 5.01 7.30 11.50
CA ARG A 120 4.17 8.49 11.52
C ARG A 120 4.91 9.66 12.12
N ARG A 121 5.03 10.78 11.42
CA ARG A 121 5.60 12.03 11.94
C ARG A 121 4.59 13.16 11.83
N ARG A 122 4.23 13.75 12.97
CA ARG A 122 3.39 14.94 13.01
C ARG A 122 4.16 16.15 12.48
N HIS A 123 3.46 17.09 11.88
CA HIS A 123 4.00 18.38 11.43
C HIS A 123 4.21 19.34 12.61
N VAL A 124 5.17 19.04 13.49
CA VAL A 124 5.48 19.86 14.67
C VAL A 124 6.99 20.07 14.74
N GLY A 125 7.40 21.35 14.88
CA GLY A 125 8.80 21.76 14.96
C GLY A 125 9.51 21.86 13.63
N THR A 126 10.80 22.16 13.66
CA THR A 126 11.60 22.57 12.48
C THR A 126 12.25 21.41 11.73
N ASN A 127 12.29 20.20 12.33
CA ASN A 127 13.08 19.09 11.80
C ASN A 127 12.26 18.02 11.09
N VAL A 128 11.01 18.31 10.69
CA VAL A 128 10.09 17.30 10.13
C VAL A 128 10.69 16.61 8.91
N VAL A 129 11.16 17.36 7.92
CA VAL A 129 11.75 16.80 6.68
C VAL A 129 12.97 15.94 6.99
N ARG A 130 13.88 16.43 7.82
CA ARG A 130 15.11 15.70 8.19
C ARG A 130 14.79 14.37 8.89
N ASP A 131 13.85 14.38 9.84
CA ASP A 131 13.45 13.18 10.58
C ASP A 131 12.80 12.16 9.64
N VAL A 132 11.96 12.62 8.72
CA VAL A 132 11.31 11.78 7.71
C VAL A 132 12.32 11.16 6.76
N ILE A 133 13.30 11.93 6.25
CA ILE A 133 14.31 11.40 5.32
C ILE A 133 15.17 10.34 6.00
N ARG A 134 15.59 10.56 7.26
CA ARG A 134 16.32 9.54 8.02
C ARG A 134 15.51 8.25 8.11
N GLU A 135 14.22 8.37 8.44
CA GLU A 135 13.34 7.21 8.55
C GLU A 135 13.10 6.50 7.22
N ILE A 136 12.95 7.24 6.12
CA ILE A 136 12.82 6.66 4.78
C ILE A 136 14.03 5.77 4.48
N THR A 137 15.25 6.28 4.73
CA THR A 137 16.50 5.54 4.47
C THR A 137 16.57 4.28 5.34
N THR A 138 16.28 4.41 6.64
CA THR A 138 16.26 3.27 7.57
C THR A 138 15.23 2.23 7.17
N THR A 139 13.99 2.67 6.89
CA THR A 139 12.90 1.79 6.48
C THR A 139 13.19 1.09 5.16
N ALA A 140 13.78 1.80 4.19
CA ALA A 140 14.18 1.22 2.91
C ALA A 140 15.20 0.11 3.09
N GLN A 141 16.25 0.37 3.88
CA GLN A 141 17.31 -0.60 4.17
C GLN A 141 16.76 -1.83 4.90
N GLU A 142 16.04 -1.62 5.99
CA GLU A 142 15.44 -2.71 6.75
C GLU A 142 14.46 -3.55 5.89
N TRP A 143 13.68 -2.88 5.05
CA TRP A 143 12.68 -3.55 4.22
C TRP A 143 13.30 -4.40 3.12
N THR A 144 14.39 -3.94 2.50
CA THR A 144 15.10 -4.71 1.48
C THR A 144 15.90 -5.86 2.05
N THR A 145 16.38 -5.75 3.29
CA THR A 145 17.16 -6.80 3.97
C THR A 145 16.31 -7.75 4.82
N SER A 146 14.98 -7.50 4.94
CA SER A 146 14.09 -8.41 5.67
C SER A 146 13.99 -9.78 4.99
N ASP A 147 13.77 -10.81 5.79
CA ASP A 147 13.71 -12.20 5.35
C ASP A 147 12.59 -12.44 4.32
N ILE A 148 12.99 -12.69 3.07
CA ILE A 148 12.05 -13.01 1.97
C ILE A 148 11.25 -14.29 2.29
N GLY A 149 11.80 -15.23 3.05
CA GLY A 149 11.11 -16.44 3.46
C GLY A 149 9.93 -16.14 4.40
N GLN A 150 10.05 -15.13 5.25
CA GLN A 150 8.93 -14.68 6.08
C GLN A 150 7.83 -14.07 5.24
N GLU A 151 8.19 -13.17 4.31
CA GLU A 151 7.24 -12.56 3.39
C GLU A 151 6.53 -13.60 2.54
N GLN A 152 7.25 -14.61 2.07
CA GLN A 152 6.70 -15.70 1.28
C GLN A 152 5.68 -16.52 2.09
N ARG A 153 5.98 -16.85 3.35
CA ARG A 153 5.02 -17.57 4.24
C ARG A 153 3.72 -16.79 4.43
N ILE A 154 3.80 -15.47 4.53
CA ILE A 154 2.60 -14.64 4.65
C ILE A 154 1.78 -14.67 3.37
N ILE A 155 2.42 -14.52 2.20
CA ILE A 155 1.73 -14.62 0.92
C ILE A 155 1.08 -16.00 0.77
N ASP A 156 1.82 -17.06 1.08
CA ASP A 156 1.30 -18.44 1.02
C ASP A 156 0.09 -18.64 1.96
N ALA A 157 0.12 -18.08 3.18
CA ALA A 157 -0.99 -18.12 4.13
C ALA A 157 -2.23 -17.37 3.60
N ILE A 158 -2.06 -16.15 3.10
CA ILE A 158 -3.16 -15.32 2.60
C ILE A 158 -3.78 -15.94 1.34
N THR A 159 -2.96 -16.47 0.43
CA THR A 159 -3.42 -17.09 -0.83
C THR A 159 -4.16 -18.40 -0.62
N SER A 160 -3.78 -19.18 0.40
CA SER A 160 -4.41 -20.46 0.72
C SER A 160 -5.65 -20.34 1.62
N HIS A 161 -5.84 -19.21 2.32
CA HIS A 161 -6.94 -19.04 3.27
C HIS A 161 -8.28 -18.88 2.55
N GLN A 162 -9.14 -19.90 2.73
CA GLN A 162 -10.51 -19.92 2.20
C GLN A 162 -11.46 -19.15 3.12
N LEU A 163 -12.15 -18.13 2.61
CA LEU A 163 -13.15 -17.38 3.37
C LEU A 163 -14.49 -18.12 3.45
N ALA A 164 -14.98 -18.60 2.31
CA ALA A 164 -16.23 -19.33 2.19
C ALA A 164 -16.30 -20.04 0.83
N PHE A 165 -17.37 -20.81 0.61
CA PHE A 165 -17.58 -21.54 -0.65
C PHE A 165 -18.70 -20.94 -1.51
N THR A 166 -19.36 -19.89 -1.04
CA THR A 166 -20.43 -19.18 -1.76
C THR A 166 -20.26 -17.68 -1.65
N LYS A 167 -20.74 -16.92 -2.62
CA LYS A 167 -20.75 -15.45 -2.59
C LYS A 167 -21.41 -14.91 -1.32
N ALA A 168 -22.55 -15.44 -0.96
CA ALA A 168 -23.25 -15.02 0.27
C ALA A 168 -22.38 -15.26 1.51
N GLY A 169 -21.76 -16.44 1.60
CA GLY A 169 -20.85 -16.78 2.70
C GLY A 169 -19.65 -15.85 2.79
N VAL A 170 -19.02 -15.48 1.66
CA VAL A 170 -17.92 -14.49 1.66
C VAL A 170 -18.40 -13.14 2.19
N ILE A 171 -19.55 -12.65 1.71
CA ILE A 171 -20.11 -11.39 2.17
C ILE A 171 -20.41 -11.43 3.67
N ASP A 172 -20.98 -12.52 4.17
CA ASP A 172 -21.30 -12.69 5.59
C ASP A 172 -20.02 -12.71 6.45
N GLU A 173 -18.97 -13.42 6.03
CA GLU A 173 -17.68 -13.42 6.74
C GLU A 173 -17.05 -12.01 6.77
N LEU A 174 -17.08 -11.29 5.66
CA LEU A 174 -16.59 -9.92 5.61
C LEU A 174 -17.38 -8.97 6.52
N GLN A 175 -18.71 -9.13 6.61
CA GLN A 175 -19.54 -8.34 7.52
C GLN A 175 -19.21 -8.61 8.99
N LYS A 176 -18.92 -9.86 9.38
CA LYS A 176 -18.50 -10.21 10.75
C LYS A 176 -17.22 -9.51 11.19
N ILE A 177 -16.35 -9.15 10.26
CA ILE A 177 -15.09 -8.44 10.52
C ILE A 177 -15.18 -6.93 10.28
N GLY A 178 -16.39 -6.41 10.09
CA GLY A 178 -16.68 -4.98 10.08
C GLY A 178 -16.77 -4.32 8.71
N PHE A 179 -16.83 -5.09 7.62
CA PHE A 179 -17.12 -4.51 6.30
C PHE A 179 -18.61 -4.19 6.17
N THR A 180 -18.94 -3.11 5.47
CA THR A 180 -20.32 -2.90 5.04
C THR A 180 -20.68 -3.92 3.96
N LYS A 181 -21.95 -4.30 3.87
CA LYS A 181 -22.44 -5.22 2.84
C LYS A 181 -22.07 -4.73 1.43
N LYS A 182 -22.17 -3.41 1.21
CA LYS A 182 -21.80 -2.80 -0.08
C LYS A 182 -20.33 -3.04 -0.42
N VAL A 183 -19.40 -2.67 0.46
CA VAL A 183 -17.96 -2.84 0.23
C VAL A 183 -17.61 -4.32 0.04
N ALA A 184 -18.18 -5.22 0.83
CA ALA A 184 -17.98 -6.67 0.70
C ALA A 184 -18.44 -7.20 -0.67
N THR A 185 -19.62 -6.75 -1.13
CA THR A 185 -20.16 -7.14 -2.44
C THR A 185 -19.30 -6.56 -3.57
N ASP A 186 -19.00 -5.27 -3.51
CA ASP A 186 -18.21 -4.59 -4.54
C ASP A 186 -16.81 -5.22 -4.67
N ALA A 187 -16.17 -5.57 -3.53
CA ALA A 187 -14.86 -6.23 -3.54
C ALA A 187 -14.91 -7.63 -4.15
N TYR A 188 -15.93 -8.42 -3.82
CA TYR A 188 -16.14 -9.73 -4.42
C TYR A 188 -16.32 -9.62 -5.94
N GLU A 189 -17.23 -8.78 -6.40
CA GLU A 189 -17.53 -8.59 -7.82
C GLU A 189 -16.34 -8.03 -8.59
N ARG A 190 -15.60 -7.12 -7.98
CA ARG A 190 -14.39 -6.56 -8.61
C ARG A 190 -13.32 -7.64 -8.76
N CYS A 191 -13.09 -8.49 -7.75
CA CYS A 191 -12.18 -9.61 -7.88
C CYS A 191 -12.62 -10.56 -9.02
N GLU A 192 -13.88 -10.95 -9.03
CA GLU A 192 -14.44 -11.87 -10.05
C GLU A 192 -14.28 -11.34 -11.47
N GLN A 193 -14.40 -10.02 -11.68
CA GLN A 193 -14.33 -9.39 -12.98
C GLN A 193 -12.90 -9.13 -13.48
N THR A 194 -11.97 -8.84 -12.57
CA THR A 194 -10.67 -8.27 -12.97
C THR A 194 -9.47 -9.14 -12.59
N GLU A 195 -9.64 -10.08 -11.66
CA GLU A 195 -8.52 -10.85 -11.13
C GLU A 195 -8.58 -12.33 -11.54
N PRO A 196 -7.45 -12.94 -11.89
CA PRO A 196 -7.37 -14.37 -12.19
C PRO A 196 -7.32 -15.23 -10.91
N ILE A 197 -7.84 -14.72 -9.80
CA ILE A 197 -7.78 -15.30 -8.45
C ILE A 197 -9.20 -15.54 -7.98
N SER A 198 -9.42 -16.63 -7.24
CA SER A 198 -10.73 -16.96 -6.69
C SER A 198 -11.23 -15.91 -5.68
N PRO A 199 -12.42 -15.34 -5.86
CA PRO A 199 -13.01 -14.41 -4.90
C PRO A 199 -13.48 -15.08 -3.60
N PHE A 200 -13.34 -16.41 -3.48
CA PHE A 200 -13.65 -17.16 -2.28
C PHE A 200 -12.48 -17.21 -1.27
N THR A 201 -11.30 -16.70 -1.66
CA THR A 201 -10.11 -16.65 -0.81
C THR A 201 -9.89 -15.26 -0.23
N THR A 202 -9.17 -15.19 0.89
CA THR A 202 -8.73 -13.89 1.44
C THR A 202 -7.96 -13.09 0.41
N TRP A 203 -7.05 -13.73 -0.34
CA TRP A 203 -6.25 -13.04 -1.34
C TRP A 203 -7.09 -12.44 -2.46
N GLY A 204 -8.10 -13.16 -2.95
CA GLY A 204 -9.01 -12.64 -3.96
C GLY A 204 -9.75 -11.38 -3.49
N ILE A 205 -10.27 -11.39 -2.26
CA ILE A 205 -10.96 -10.22 -1.71
C ILE A 205 -9.98 -9.07 -1.45
N VAL A 206 -8.77 -9.34 -0.98
CA VAL A 206 -7.71 -8.33 -0.83
C VAL A 206 -7.42 -7.67 -2.18
N GLN A 207 -7.29 -8.43 -3.27
CA GLN A 207 -7.11 -7.87 -4.62
C GLN A 207 -8.33 -7.05 -5.07
N GLY A 208 -9.54 -7.53 -4.83
CA GLY A 208 -10.77 -6.79 -5.12
C GLY A 208 -10.86 -5.45 -4.39
N LEU A 209 -10.50 -5.41 -3.10
CA LEU A 209 -10.45 -4.18 -2.30
C LEU A 209 -9.41 -3.18 -2.82
N THR A 210 -8.21 -3.65 -3.14
CA THR A 210 -7.17 -2.77 -3.67
C THR A 210 -7.52 -2.25 -5.07
N ARG A 211 -8.28 -3.02 -5.84
CA ARG A 211 -8.80 -2.55 -7.12
C ARG A 211 -9.86 -1.47 -6.95
N LEU A 212 -10.79 -1.64 -5.99
CA LEU A 212 -11.75 -0.60 -5.61
C LEU A 212 -11.05 0.67 -5.11
N SER A 213 -9.94 0.52 -4.38
CA SER A 213 -9.10 1.63 -3.95
C SER A 213 -8.58 2.43 -5.14
N GLN A 214 -8.08 1.79 -6.18
CA GLN A 214 -7.59 2.46 -7.40
C GLN A 214 -8.70 3.21 -8.14
N ASP A 215 -9.91 2.67 -8.18
CA ASP A 215 -11.06 3.30 -8.83
C ASP A 215 -11.61 4.50 -8.03
N SER A 216 -11.22 4.67 -6.77
CA SER A 216 -11.67 5.80 -5.96
C SER A 216 -11.01 7.10 -6.40
N GLY A 217 -11.82 8.14 -6.59
CA GLY A 217 -11.34 9.50 -6.89
C GLY A 217 -10.74 10.24 -5.69
N TYR A 218 -10.91 9.72 -4.47
CA TYR A 218 -10.50 10.38 -3.24
C TYR A 218 -9.45 9.58 -2.48
N GLN A 219 -8.32 10.24 -2.15
CA GLN A 219 -7.20 9.59 -1.47
C GLN A 219 -7.56 9.00 -0.11
N ASP A 220 -8.42 9.67 0.67
CA ASP A 220 -8.88 9.17 1.97
C ASP A 220 -9.63 7.83 1.84
N GLN A 221 -10.44 7.70 0.80
CA GLN A 221 -11.17 6.45 0.51
C GLN A 221 -10.21 5.35 0.06
N ARG A 222 -9.21 5.69 -0.78
CA ARG A 222 -8.16 4.75 -1.18
C ARG A 222 -7.45 4.17 0.03
N VAL A 223 -6.96 5.05 0.90
CA VAL A 223 -6.26 4.64 2.13
C VAL A 223 -7.15 3.81 3.04
N ALA A 224 -8.43 4.14 3.17
CA ALA A 224 -9.36 3.37 3.99
C ALA A 224 -9.57 1.95 3.46
N LEU A 225 -9.73 1.78 2.15
CA LEU A 225 -9.86 0.47 1.51
C LEU A 225 -8.57 -0.35 1.62
N ASP A 226 -7.40 0.26 1.40
CA ASP A 226 -6.11 -0.41 1.53
C ASP A 226 -5.84 -0.87 2.97
N LEU A 227 -6.23 -0.07 3.97
CA LEU A 227 -6.16 -0.47 5.38
C LEU A 227 -7.12 -1.61 5.72
N GLN A 228 -8.31 -1.63 5.13
CA GLN A 228 -9.25 -2.75 5.29
C GLN A 228 -8.69 -4.02 4.64
N ALA A 229 -8.10 -3.92 3.46
CA ALA A 229 -7.41 -5.04 2.79
C ALA A 229 -6.27 -5.61 3.66
N ALA A 230 -5.45 -4.73 4.25
CA ALA A 230 -4.37 -5.14 5.15
C ALA A 230 -4.88 -5.82 6.43
N LYS A 231 -5.97 -5.34 7.03
CA LYS A 231 -6.60 -6.00 8.20
C LYS A 231 -7.12 -7.39 7.86
N LEU A 232 -7.74 -7.54 6.69
CA LEU A 232 -8.23 -8.84 6.22
C LEU A 232 -7.06 -9.81 6.01
N ALA A 233 -5.97 -9.37 5.38
CA ALA A 233 -4.77 -10.15 5.18
C ALA A 233 -4.14 -10.58 6.52
N ASN A 234 -4.03 -9.66 7.48
CA ASN A 234 -3.48 -9.96 8.81
C ASN A 234 -4.26 -11.07 9.53
N ARG A 235 -5.59 -11.01 9.47
CA ARG A 235 -6.44 -12.04 10.07
C ARG A 235 -6.17 -13.44 9.49
N ALA A 236 -5.93 -13.56 8.19
CA ALA A 236 -5.59 -14.84 7.58
C ALA A 236 -4.24 -15.38 8.08
N VAL A 237 -3.27 -14.49 8.29
CA VAL A 237 -1.96 -14.84 8.88
C VAL A 237 -2.13 -15.34 10.32
N GLU A 238 -2.94 -14.66 11.13
CA GLU A 238 -3.24 -15.06 12.52
C GLU A 238 -3.90 -16.44 12.62
N VAL A 239 -4.77 -16.79 11.66
CA VAL A 239 -5.43 -18.11 11.61
C VAL A 239 -4.47 -19.21 11.17
N ALA A 240 -3.44 -18.87 10.38
CA ALA A 240 -2.46 -19.82 9.86
C ALA A 240 -1.26 -20.06 10.80
N ALA A 241 -1.10 -19.24 11.86
CA ALA A 241 -0.01 -19.31 12.84
C ALA A 241 -0.35 -20.27 13.97
#